data_ce96c2ee9522106b859128b0e9da0d56
#
_entry.id   ce96c2ee9522106b859128b0e9da0d56
#
_cell.length_a   1.000
_cell.length_b   1.000
_cell.length_c   1.000
_cell.angle_alpha   90.00
_cell.angle_beta   90.00
_cell.angle_gamma   90.00
#
_symmetry.space_group_name_H-M   'P 1'
#
loop_
_entity.id
_entity.type
_entity.pdbx_description
1 polymer ?
#
loop_
_entity_poly.entity_id
_entity_poly.type
_entity_poly.pdbx_seq_one_letter_code
_entity_poly.pdbx_strand_id
1 'polypeptide(L)'
;MSKSRQRVFLITGASSGFGRAFAQAALSSGHVVIGTVRSEAAKDAVEQLQPDRAHGVFLDVTDFARIDAAVAGVTERTGPVDVLVNNAGYGHEGTLEESSLEELLHQFNVNVFGAVAMTKAVLPSMRMRRTGHIINMTSMAGLTTFPGISYYSGSKFALEGISDSLAQEVRGFGISVTAVAPGSFRTDWAGRSMVRTERSIADYDAVFDPVRQARQAKDGRQAGDPEKAARVLLDLVEHPDPPVHLLLGSDALSVVRRKLSTMQTAIGAWEEVSRSTDFS
;
A
#
# COMPACT_ATOMS: atom_id res chain seq x y z
N MET A 1 6.71 5.49 -31.64
CA MET A 1 6.19 5.18 -30.30
C MET A 1 4.75 5.68 -30.23
N SER A 2 3.77 4.80 -30.14
CA SER A 2 2.37 5.20 -29.90
C SER A 2 2.30 5.95 -28.59
N LYS A 3 1.73 7.17 -28.56
CA LYS A 3 1.48 7.87 -27.30
C LYS A 3 0.54 6.98 -26.48
N SER A 4 0.95 6.55 -25.28
CA SER A 4 0.05 5.86 -24.36
C SER A 4 -1.18 6.74 -24.12
N ARG A 5 -2.36 6.13 -24.02
CA ARG A 5 -3.60 6.84 -23.72
C ARG A 5 -3.43 7.58 -22.39
N GLN A 6 -3.82 8.87 -22.33
CA GLN A 6 -3.89 9.59 -21.06
C GLN A 6 -4.86 8.88 -20.10
N ARG A 7 -4.42 8.64 -18.87
CA ARG A 7 -5.18 7.99 -17.79
C ARG A 7 -5.36 8.95 -16.62
N VAL A 8 -6.38 8.70 -15.82
CA VAL A 8 -6.65 9.38 -14.55
C VAL A 8 -6.21 8.49 -13.39
N PHE A 9 -5.20 8.93 -12.64
CA PHE A 9 -4.68 8.28 -11.44
C PHE A 9 -5.28 8.93 -10.20
N LEU A 10 -5.88 8.12 -9.31
CA LEU A 10 -6.28 8.54 -7.96
C LEU A 10 -5.28 7.92 -6.97
N ILE A 11 -4.50 8.78 -6.30
CA ILE A 11 -3.41 8.35 -5.40
C ILE A 11 -3.73 8.84 -3.99
N THR A 12 -3.89 7.92 -3.04
CA THR A 12 -4.10 8.31 -1.65
C THR A 12 -2.77 8.61 -0.96
N GLY A 13 -2.72 9.70 -0.15
CA GLY A 13 -1.51 10.11 0.55
C GLY A 13 -0.42 10.63 -0.40
N ALA A 14 -0.78 11.50 -1.35
CA ALA A 14 0.10 11.98 -2.41
C ALA A 14 1.12 13.07 -1.98
N SER A 15 1.12 13.49 -0.72
CA SER A 15 1.96 14.60 -0.26
C SER A 15 3.43 14.27 -0.04
N SER A 16 3.79 13.00 0.13
CA SER A 16 5.16 12.58 0.45
C SER A 16 5.45 11.13 0.01
N GLY A 17 6.69 10.69 0.17
CA GLY A 17 7.13 9.32 -0.04
C GLY A 17 6.74 8.75 -1.41
N PHE A 18 6.28 7.51 -1.42
CA PHE A 18 5.84 6.84 -2.64
C PHE A 18 4.70 7.59 -3.35
N GLY A 19 3.69 8.07 -2.62
CA GLY A 19 2.55 8.77 -3.21
C GLY A 19 2.98 9.98 -4.03
N ARG A 20 3.92 10.77 -3.53
CA ARG A 20 4.49 11.91 -4.26
C ARG A 20 5.32 11.47 -5.47
N ALA A 21 6.16 10.46 -5.31
CA ALA A 21 6.95 9.92 -6.42
C ALA A 21 6.06 9.37 -7.55
N PHE A 22 4.99 8.66 -7.21
CA PHE A 22 4.02 8.15 -8.19
C PHE A 22 3.25 9.28 -8.88
N ALA A 23 2.83 10.31 -8.12
CA ALA A 23 2.17 11.47 -8.68
C ALA A 23 3.08 12.19 -9.71
N GLN A 24 4.34 12.45 -9.36
CA GLN A 24 5.30 13.09 -10.25
C GLN A 24 5.58 12.26 -11.50
N ALA A 25 5.76 10.94 -11.37
CA ALA A 25 6.01 10.06 -12.50
C ALA A 25 4.80 10.00 -13.45
N ALA A 26 3.58 9.88 -12.92
CA ALA A 26 2.35 9.87 -13.72
C ALA A 26 2.15 11.19 -14.47
N LEU A 27 2.34 12.33 -13.81
CA LEU A 27 2.26 13.66 -14.42
C LEU A 27 3.30 13.85 -15.54
N SER A 28 4.56 13.44 -15.28
CA SER A 28 5.65 13.51 -16.27
C SER A 28 5.39 12.66 -17.51
N SER A 29 4.63 11.57 -17.35
CA SER A 29 4.20 10.69 -18.45
C SER A 29 2.94 11.16 -19.17
N GLY A 30 2.40 12.33 -18.81
CA GLY A 30 1.26 12.95 -19.50
C GLY A 30 -0.11 12.57 -18.93
N HIS A 31 -0.17 11.88 -17.79
CA HIS A 31 -1.41 11.49 -17.13
C HIS A 31 -1.99 12.60 -16.26
N VAL A 32 -3.24 12.44 -15.84
CA VAL A 32 -3.91 13.26 -14.84
C VAL A 32 -3.78 12.60 -13.48
N VAL A 33 -3.50 13.37 -12.44
CA VAL A 33 -3.34 12.87 -11.08
C VAL A 33 -4.32 13.58 -10.14
N ILE A 34 -5.06 12.78 -9.39
CA ILE A 34 -5.84 13.18 -8.23
C ILE A 34 -5.10 12.70 -7.00
N GLY A 35 -4.61 13.61 -6.16
CA GLY A 35 -3.87 13.28 -4.95
C GLY A 35 -4.67 13.57 -3.69
N THR A 36 -5.01 12.57 -2.86
CA THR A 36 -5.62 12.87 -1.56
C THR A 36 -4.58 13.29 -0.55
N VAL A 37 -4.90 14.29 0.26
CA VAL A 37 -4.02 14.88 1.28
C VAL A 37 -4.84 15.30 2.51
N ARG A 38 -4.16 15.57 3.64
CA ARG A 38 -4.79 15.89 4.93
C ARG A 38 -4.57 17.33 5.40
N SER A 39 -4.08 18.22 4.53
CA SER A 39 -3.98 19.65 4.83
C SER A 39 -4.11 20.46 3.54
N GLU A 40 -4.58 21.70 3.65
CA GLU A 40 -4.67 22.63 2.52
C GLU A 40 -3.29 22.91 1.91
N ALA A 41 -2.26 23.11 2.73
CA ALA A 41 -0.90 23.32 2.24
C ALA A 41 -0.39 22.13 1.41
N ALA A 42 -0.75 20.90 1.79
CA ALA A 42 -0.38 19.70 1.03
C ALA A 42 -1.21 19.59 -0.27
N LYS A 43 -2.46 20.07 -0.27
CA LYS A 43 -3.29 20.16 -1.46
C LYS A 43 -2.67 21.11 -2.48
N ASP A 44 -2.33 22.32 -2.06
CA ASP A 44 -1.67 23.33 -2.91
C ASP A 44 -0.34 22.77 -3.46
N ALA A 45 0.44 22.05 -2.63
CA ALA A 45 1.70 21.45 -3.05
C ALA A 45 1.53 20.34 -4.10
N VAL A 46 0.40 19.61 -4.10
CA VAL A 46 0.07 18.65 -5.15
C VAL A 46 -0.34 19.36 -6.43
N GLU A 47 -1.21 20.37 -6.34
CA GLU A 47 -1.68 21.13 -7.49
C GLU A 47 -0.54 21.88 -8.20
N GLN A 48 0.46 22.36 -7.44
CA GLN A 48 1.67 23.01 -7.99
C GLN A 48 2.60 22.05 -8.74
N LEU A 49 2.48 20.71 -8.58
CA LEU A 49 3.29 19.78 -9.37
C LEU A 49 3.05 19.96 -10.87
N GLN A 50 1.80 20.18 -11.27
CA GLN A 50 1.40 20.49 -12.63
C GLN A 50 -0.04 21.02 -12.65
N PRO A 51 -0.26 22.36 -12.67
CA PRO A 51 -1.55 22.99 -12.42
C PRO A 51 -2.72 22.47 -13.27
N ASP A 52 -2.47 22.11 -14.53
CA ASP A 52 -3.54 21.68 -15.44
C ASP A 52 -3.93 20.20 -15.28
N ARG A 53 -3.10 19.38 -14.60
CA ARG A 53 -3.26 17.93 -14.53
C ARG A 53 -3.11 17.32 -13.14
N ALA A 54 -2.70 18.12 -12.16
CA ALA A 54 -2.62 17.71 -10.76
C ALA A 54 -3.75 18.33 -9.97
N HIS A 55 -4.56 17.49 -9.31
CA HIS A 55 -5.73 17.92 -8.54
C HIS A 55 -5.57 17.42 -7.09
N GLY A 56 -5.41 18.34 -6.15
CA GLY A 56 -5.40 18.02 -4.73
C GLY A 56 -6.83 17.85 -4.18
N VAL A 57 -7.03 16.81 -3.37
CA VAL A 57 -8.30 16.57 -2.67
C VAL A 57 -8.04 16.45 -1.18
N PHE A 58 -8.67 17.33 -0.39
CA PHE A 58 -8.62 17.23 1.06
C PHE A 58 -9.52 16.09 1.54
N LEU A 59 -8.89 14.95 1.86
CA LEU A 59 -9.56 13.74 2.30
C LEU A 59 -8.66 12.93 3.24
N ASP A 60 -9.16 12.65 4.44
CA ASP A 60 -8.64 11.58 5.29
C ASP A 60 -9.34 10.28 4.89
N VAL A 61 -8.57 9.23 4.58
CA VAL A 61 -9.11 7.92 4.18
C VAL A 61 -9.87 7.21 5.30
N THR A 62 -9.79 7.71 6.53
CA THR A 62 -10.57 7.21 7.67
C THR A 62 -11.94 7.90 7.81
N ASP A 63 -12.18 8.98 7.09
CA ASP A 63 -13.50 9.63 7.01
C ASP A 63 -14.35 8.94 5.91
N PHE A 64 -14.78 7.73 6.23
CA PHE A 64 -15.49 6.85 5.29
C PHE A 64 -16.76 7.48 4.71
N ALA A 65 -17.42 8.35 5.47
CA ALA A 65 -18.65 9.02 5.02
C ALA A 65 -18.41 10.03 3.89
N ARG A 66 -17.19 10.57 3.78
CA ARG A 66 -16.85 11.58 2.77
C ARG A 66 -16.25 11.01 1.49
N ILE A 67 -15.81 9.74 1.50
CA ILE A 67 -15.05 9.17 0.38
C ILE A 67 -15.84 9.20 -0.92
N ASP A 68 -17.07 8.69 -0.93
CA ASP A 68 -17.89 8.64 -2.14
C ASP A 68 -18.12 10.03 -2.74
N ALA A 69 -18.48 11.01 -1.91
CA ALA A 69 -18.69 12.39 -2.35
C ALA A 69 -17.39 13.03 -2.86
N ALA A 70 -16.26 12.79 -2.21
CA ALA A 70 -14.97 13.32 -2.63
C ALA A 70 -14.51 12.73 -3.98
N VAL A 71 -14.68 11.43 -4.19
CA VAL A 71 -14.37 10.76 -5.45
C VAL A 71 -15.31 11.26 -6.56
N ALA A 72 -16.62 11.31 -6.33
CA ALA A 72 -17.58 11.81 -7.30
C ALA A 72 -17.25 13.25 -7.73
N GLY A 73 -17.08 14.17 -6.77
CA GLY A 73 -16.83 15.59 -7.06
C GLY A 73 -15.54 15.87 -7.83
N VAL A 74 -14.49 15.03 -7.68
CA VAL A 74 -13.26 15.19 -8.47
C VAL A 74 -13.37 14.53 -9.84
N THR A 75 -14.07 13.41 -9.96
CA THR A 75 -14.24 12.70 -11.24
C THR A 75 -15.14 13.43 -12.23
N GLU A 76 -16.04 14.28 -11.76
CA GLU A 76 -16.81 15.20 -12.62
C GLU A 76 -15.92 16.15 -13.42
N ARG A 77 -14.77 16.53 -12.86
CA ARG A 77 -13.81 17.48 -13.49
C ARG A 77 -12.70 16.79 -14.28
N THR A 78 -12.25 15.63 -13.81
CA THR A 78 -11.08 14.94 -14.37
C THR A 78 -11.43 13.77 -15.30
N GLY A 79 -12.68 13.34 -15.28
CA GLY A 79 -13.11 12.07 -15.87
C GLY A 79 -12.95 10.88 -14.89
N PRO A 80 -13.39 9.70 -15.30
CA PRO A 80 -13.43 8.53 -14.44
C PRO A 80 -12.00 8.03 -14.12
N VAL A 81 -11.81 7.55 -12.90
CA VAL A 81 -10.53 6.97 -12.44
C VAL A 81 -10.19 5.72 -13.23
N ASP A 82 -9.02 5.71 -13.87
CA ASP A 82 -8.48 4.53 -14.55
C ASP A 82 -7.58 3.70 -13.64
N VAL A 83 -6.84 4.35 -12.73
CA VAL A 83 -5.92 3.71 -11.80
C VAL A 83 -6.14 4.26 -10.40
N LEU A 84 -6.47 3.39 -9.44
CA LEU A 84 -6.47 3.72 -8.02
C LEU A 84 -5.17 3.21 -7.40
N VAL A 85 -4.42 4.09 -6.72
CA VAL A 85 -3.27 3.73 -5.90
C VAL A 85 -3.59 3.96 -4.44
N ASN A 86 -3.95 2.92 -3.72
CA ASN A 86 -4.13 2.92 -2.28
C ASN A 86 -2.75 2.94 -1.59
N ASN A 87 -2.19 4.16 -1.44
CA ASN A 87 -0.87 4.37 -0.89
C ASN A 87 -0.91 4.96 0.53
N ALA A 88 -1.98 5.65 0.93
CA ALA A 88 -2.11 6.18 2.28
C ALA A 88 -1.90 5.08 3.32
N GLY A 89 -1.00 5.32 4.26
CA GLY A 89 -0.64 4.36 5.28
C GLY A 89 0.52 4.86 6.13
N TYR A 90 0.72 4.23 7.28
CA TYR A 90 1.82 4.52 8.18
C TYR A 90 2.32 3.24 8.85
N GLY A 91 3.50 3.30 9.48
CA GLY A 91 4.06 2.20 10.25
C GLY A 91 3.74 2.35 11.73
N HIS A 92 3.56 1.23 12.42
CA HIS A 92 3.46 1.15 13.87
C HIS A 92 4.58 0.27 14.41
N GLU A 93 5.27 0.76 15.44
CA GLU A 93 6.38 0.08 16.10
C GLU A 93 6.13 0.02 17.60
N GLY A 94 5.94 -1.19 18.12
CA GLY A 94 5.76 -1.52 19.53
C GLY A 94 5.68 -3.02 19.71
N THR A 95 5.95 -3.54 20.91
CA THR A 95 5.63 -4.93 21.21
C THR A 95 4.12 -5.10 21.30
N LEU A 96 3.62 -6.32 21.12
CA LEU A 96 2.19 -6.57 21.16
C LEU A 96 1.56 -6.20 22.50
N GLU A 97 2.28 -6.49 23.58
CA GLU A 97 1.78 -6.29 24.95
C GLU A 97 1.79 -4.83 25.38
N GLU A 98 2.77 -4.05 24.91
CA GLU A 98 2.88 -2.62 25.22
C GLU A 98 1.96 -1.75 24.35
N SER A 99 1.57 -2.22 23.17
CA SER A 99 0.76 -1.46 22.21
C SER A 99 -0.74 -1.56 22.52
N SER A 100 -1.43 -0.43 22.50
CA SER A 100 -2.88 -0.39 22.83
C SER A 100 -3.76 -0.91 21.68
N LEU A 101 -4.99 -1.32 22.01
CA LEU A 101 -5.99 -1.69 21.00
C LEU A 101 -6.43 -0.49 20.15
N GLU A 102 -6.40 0.72 20.67
CA GLU A 102 -6.70 1.94 19.96
C GLU A 102 -5.68 2.18 18.83
N GLU A 103 -4.39 1.92 19.11
CA GLU A 103 -3.34 1.99 18.09
C GLU A 103 -3.56 0.93 16.99
N LEU A 104 -3.99 -0.30 17.35
CA LEU A 104 -4.35 -1.34 16.40
C LEU A 104 -5.52 -0.90 15.51
N LEU A 105 -6.61 -0.44 16.12
CA LEU A 105 -7.81 0.01 15.39
C LEU A 105 -7.45 1.16 14.44
N HIS A 106 -6.66 2.14 14.90
CA HIS A 106 -6.23 3.24 14.05
C HIS A 106 -5.34 2.77 12.88
N GLN A 107 -4.41 1.84 13.15
CA GLN A 107 -3.58 1.22 12.11
C GLN A 107 -4.43 0.57 11.01
N PHE A 108 -5.45 -0.20 11.40
CA PHE A 108 -6.35 -0.87 10.47
C PHE A 108 -7.28 0.11 9.75
N ASN A 109 -7.80 1.12 10.44
CA ASN A 109 -8.64 2.15 9.82
C ASN A 109 -7.92 2.83 8.66
N VAL A 110 -6.66 3.19 8.82
CA VAL A 110 -5.87 3.84 7.76
C VAL A 110 -5.43 2.84 6.71
N ASN A 111 -4.72 1.77 7.11
CA ASN A 111 -3.99 0.90 6.18
C ASN A 111 -4.89 -0.11 5.45
N VAL A 112 -6.05 -0.45 6.01
CA VAL A 112 -6.96 -1.49 5.48
C VAL A 112 -8.30 -0.89 5.09
N PHE A 113 -9.07 -0.39 6.07
CA PHE A 113 -10.45 0.03 5.82
C PHE A 113 -10.52 1.25 4.90
N GLY A 114 -9.57 2.18 5.01
CA GLY A 114 -9.43 3.30 4.08
C GLY A 114 -9.20 2.84 2.64
N ALA A 115 -8.29 1.88 2.43
CA ALA A 115 -8.02 1.31 1.11
C ALA A 115 -9.26 0.58 0.53
N VAL A 116 -9.98 -0.17 1.37
CA VAL A 116 -11.23 -0.84 0.99
C VAL A 116 -12.31 0.18 0.62
N ALA A 117 -12.49 1.23 1.41
CA ALA A 117 -13.49 2.26 1.15
C ALA A 117 -13.19 3.02 -0.15
N MET A 118 -11.93 3.41 -0.40
CA MET A 118 -11.50 4.03 -1.67
C MET A 118 -11.74 3.08 -2.86
N THR A 119 -11.44 1.79 -2.70
CA THR A 119 -11.70 0.78 -3.73
C THR A 119 -13.19 0.69 -4.04
N LYS A 120 -14.05 0.63 -3.04
CA LYS A 120 -15.51 0.59 -3.20
C LYS A 120 -16.05 1.83 -3.93
N ALA A 121 -15.48 3.00 -3.71
CA ALA A 121 -15.89 4.24 -4.36
C ALA A 121 -15.58 4.26 -5.88
N VAL A 122 -14.48 3.65 -6.33
CA VAL A 122 -14.10 3.65 -7.76
C VAL A 122 -14.61 2.42 -8.53
N LEU A 123 -14.79 1.30 -7.84
CA LEU A 123 -15.07 0.00 -8.45
C LEU A 123 -16.34 -0.03 -9.32
N PRO A 124 -17.47 0.60 -8.95
CA PRO A 124 -18.67 0.62 -9.80
C PRO A 124 -18.41 1.22 -11.19
N SER A 125 -17.67 2.33 -11.25
CA SER A 125 -17.30 2.98 -12.52
C SER A 125 -16.34 2.13 -13.34
N MET A 126 -15.33 1.52 -12.73
CA MET A 126 -14.40 0.60 -13.40
C MET A 126 -15.15 -0.62 -13.97
N ARG A 127 -16.06 -1.21 -13.20
CA ARG A 127 -16.88 -2.36 -13.62
C ARG A 127 -17.78 -2.03 -14.81
N MET A 128 -18.46 -0.89 -14.78
CA MET A 128 -19.31 -0.44 -15.91
C MET A 128 -18.49 -0.22 -17.19
N ARG A 129 -17.29 0.34 -17.07
CA ARG A 129 -16.39 0.61 -18.20
C ARG A 129 -15.60 -0.62 -18.65
N ARG A 130 -15.63 -1.71 -17.87
CA ARG A 130 -14.87 -2.95 -18.10
C ARG A 130 -13.36 -2.70 -18.20
N THR A 131 -12.86 -1.76 -17.43
CA THR A 131 -11.44 -1.40 -17.40
C THR A 131 -11.09 -0.68 -16.10
N GLY A 132 -9.91 -0.92 -15.58
CA GLY A 132 -9.36 -0.28 -14.39
C GLY A 132 -8.18 -1.03 -13.82
N HIS A 133 -7.38 -0.36 -12.99
CA HIS A 133 -6.32 -1.00 -12.22
C HIS A 133 -6.35 -0.49 -10.77
N ILE A 134 -6.46 -1.39 -9.81
CA ILE A 134 -6.39 -1.10 -8.38
C ILE A 134 -5.03 -1.57 -7.89
N ILE A 135 -4.24 -0.65 -7.36
CA ILE A 135 -2.91 -0.92 -6.83
C ILE A 135 -2.93 -0.66 -5.33
N ASN A 136 -2.72 -1.70 -4.55
CA ASN A 136 -2.64 -1.61 -3.09
C ASN A 136 -1.18 -1.62 -2.64
N MET A 137 -0.72 -0.52 -2.03
CA MET A 137 0.63 -0.45 -1.44
C MET A 137 0.65 -1.25 -0.15
N THR A 138 1.11 -2.50 -0.25
CA THR A 138 1.30 -3.40 0.88
C THR A 138 2.71 -3.22 1.47
N SER A 139 3.44 -4.28 1.71
CA SER A 139 4.83 -4.29 2.19
C SER A 139 5.36 -5.72 2.15
N MET A 140 6.68 -5.90 2.10
CA MET A 140 7.27 -7.19 2.46
C MET A 140 6.77 -7.69 3.83
N ALA A 141 6.41 -6.77 4.74
CA ALA A 141 5.81 -7.08 6.04
C ALA A 141 4.35 -7.59 5.97
N GLY A 142 3.73 -7.60 4.79
CA GLY A 142 2.46 -8.27 4.49
C GLY A 142 2.62 -9.72 4.03
N LEU A 143 3.86 -10.18 3.82
CA LEU A 143 4.20 -11.55 3.38
C LEU A 143 5.18 -12.25 4.34
N THR A 144 5.89 -11.47 5.17
CA THR A 144 6.73 -11.95 6.27
C THR A 144 6.57 -11.04 7.48
N THR A 145 7.15 -11.39 8.63
CA THR A 145 6.98 -10.62 9.86
C THR A 145 8.31 -10.30 10.52
N PHE A 146 8.33 -9.26 11.33
CA PHE A 146 9.49 -8.85 12.13
C PHE A 146 9.04 -8.48 13.54
N PRO A 147 9.87 -8.68 14.58
CA PRO A 147 9.56 -8.24 15.93
C PRO A 147 9.24 -6.75 15.99
N GLY A 148 8.28 -6.38 16.83
CA GLY A 148 7.93 -5.00 17.13
C GLY A 148 7.14 -4.25 16.05
N ILE A 149 6.59 -4.94 15.05
CA ILE A 149 5.69 -4.34 14.05
C ILE A 149 4.46 -5.23 13.77
N SER A 150 3.96 -5.91 14.81
CA SER A 150 2.85 -6.86 14.66
C SER A 150 1.58 -6.22 14.09
N TYR A 151 1.20 -5.01 14.56
CA TYR A 151 0.03 -4.29 14.07
C TYR A 151 0.17 -3.87 12.61
N TYR A 152 1.34 -3.34 12.27
CA TYR A 152 1.66 -3.00 10.88
C TYR A 152 1.65 -4.23 9.98
N SER A 153 2.35 -5.31 10.37
CA SER A 153 2.36 -6.56 9.62
C SER A 153 0.95 -7.11 9.44
N GLY A 154 0.16 -7.19 10.52
CA GLY A 154 -1.23 -7.64 10.47
C GLY A 154 -2.07 -6.85 9.47
N SER A 155 -1.94 -5.51 9.45
CA SER A 155 -2.65 -4.64 8.50
C SER A 155 -2.22 -4.91 7.05
N LYS A 156 -0.93 -5.16 6.80
CA LYS A 156 -0.42 -5.44 5.44
C LYS A 156 -0.76 -6.85 4.97
N PHE A 157 -0.76 -7.86 5.85
CA PHE A 157 -1.30 -9.20 5.56
C PHE A 157 -2.79 -9.15 5.22
N ALA A 158 -3.58 -8.38 5.97
CA ALA A 158 -5.00 -8.19 5.66
C ALA A 158 -5.19 -7.59 4.26
N LEU A 159 -4.39 -6.58 3.90
CA LEU A 159 -4.49 -5.94 2.59
C LEU A 159 -4.01 -6.86 1.45
N GLU A 160 -3.01 -7.74 1.67
CA GLU A 160 -2.61 -8.79 0.71
C GLU A 160 -3.79 -9.74 0.44
N GLY A 161 -4.41 -10.32 1.49
CA GLY A 161 -5.52 -11.25 1.33
C GLY A 161 -6.76 -10.62 0.67
N ILE A 162 -7.07 -9.35 1.02
CA ILE A 162 -8.15 -8.59 0.37
C ILE A 162 -7.84 -8.36 -1.11
N SER A 163 -6.59 -8.03 -1.44
CA SER A 163 -6.16 -7.80 -2.83
C SER A 163 -6.27 -9.07 -3.67
N ASP A 164 -5.83 -10.21 -3.13
CA ASP A 164 -5.88 -11.50 -3.81
C ASP A 164 -7.32 -11.95 -4.09
N SER A 165 -8.21 -11.84 -3.09
CA SER A 165 -9.63 -12.14 -3.26
C SER A 165 -10.28 -11.22 -4.29
N LEU A 166 -10.07 -9.91 -4.18
CA LEU A 166 -10.64 -8.93 -5.10
C LEU A 166 -10.15 -9.15 -6.55
N ALA A 167 -8.88 -9.52 -6.74
CA ALA A 167 -8.35 -9.81 -8.08
C ALA A 167 -9.15 -10.92 -8.77
N GLN A 168 -9.54 -11.96 -8.04
CA GLN A 168 -10.36 -13.05 -8.55
C GLN A 168 -11.79 -12.60 -8.85
N GLU A 169 -12.39 -11.78 -7.99
CA GLU A 169 -13.77 -11.28 -8.16
C GLU A 169 -13.94 -10.38 -9.38
N VAL A 170 -12.93 -9.55 -9.70
CA VAL A 170 -13.06 -8.51 -10.74
C VAL A 170 -12.40 -8.83 -12.07
N ARG A 171 -11.64 -9.92 -12.15
CA ARG A 171 -10.94 -10.34 -13.38
C ARG A 171 -11.87 -10.42 -14.58
N GLY A 172 -13.08 -10.97 -14.41
CA GLY A 172 -14.09 -11.07 -15.46
C GLY A 172 -14.66 -9.73 -15.93
N PHE A 173 -14.31 -8.64 -15.24
CA PHE A 173 -14.72 -7.28 -15.61
C PHE A 173 -13.60 -6.50 -16.31
N GLY A 174 -12.46 -7.12 -16.61
CA GLY A 174 -11.31 -6.42 -17.21
C GLY A 174 -10.63 -5.44 -16.24
N ILE A 175 -10.75 -5.67 -14.94
CA ILE A 175 -10.13 -4.87 -13.89
C ILE A 175 -8.96 -5.68 -13.32
N SER A 176 -7.78 -5.04 -13.26
CA SER A 176 -6.60 -5.61 -12.63
C SER A 176 -6.51 -5.16 -11.16
N VAL A 177 -5.96 -6.03 -10.31
CA VAL A 177 -5.62 -5.70 -8.93
C VAL A 177 -4.20 -6.17 -8.67
N THR A 178 -3.35 -5.28 -8.16
CA THR A 178 -1.97 -5.61 -7.79
C THR A 178 -1.67 -5.16 -6.37
N ALA A 179 -1.27 -6.10 -5.53
CA ALA A 179 -0.63 -5.84 -4.24
C ALA A 179 0.86 -5.60 -4.49
N VAL A 180 1.31 -4.37 -4.31
CA VAL A 180 2.72 -3.99 -4.43
C VAL A 180 3.35 -4.03 -3.05
N ALA A 181 4.34 -4.90 -2.86
CA ALA A 181 5.00 -5.16 -1.58
C ALA A 181 6.46 -4.68 -1.59
N PRO A 182 6.72 -3.40 -1.24
CA PRO A 182 8.07 -2.87 -1.14
C PRO A 182 8.85 -3.45 0.04
N GLY A 183 10.15 -3.58 -0.15
CA GLY A 183 11.13 -3.69 0.92
C GLY A 183 11.46 -2.33 1.55
N SER A 184 12.74 -2.12 1.86
CA SER A 184 13.21 -0.88 2.48
C SER A 184 13.52 0.18 1.42
N PHE A 185 12.68 1.21 1.33
CA PHE A 185 12.82 2.34 0.42
C PHE A 185 13.06 3.64 1.17
N ARG A 186 13.75 4.60 0.54
CA ARG A 186 14.00 5.95 1.10
C ARG A 186 12.74 6.80 1.04
N THR A 187 11.86 6.57 2.00
CA THR A 187 10.63 7.32 2.22
C THR A 187 10.56 7.73 3.69
N ASP A 188 9.58 8.53 4.07
CA ASP A 188 9.35 8.94 5.46
C ASP A 188 8.88 7.80 6.39
N TRP A 189 8.79 6.55 5.90
CA TRP A 189 8.16 5.46 6.63
C TRP A 189 8.88 5.11 7.94
N ALA A 190 10.21 5.03 7.93
CA ALA A 190 11.00 4.74 9.14
C ALA A 190 11.17 5.96 10.06
N GLY A 191 10.94 7.16 9.53
CA GLY A 191 11.01 8.44 10.24
C GLY A 191 9.64 8.96 10.65
N ARG A 192 9.19 10.02 9.99
CA ARG A 192 7.98 10.79 10.33
C ARG A 192 6.67 9.97 10.26
N SER A 193 6.59 8.97 9.38
CA SER A 193 5.40 8.13 9.20
C SER A 193 5.41 6.88 10.08
N MET A 194 6.23 6.84 11.13
CA MET A 194 6.28 5.74 12.10
C MET A 194 5.73 6.22 13.44
N VAL A 195 4.60 5.65 13.86
CA VAL A 195 4.09 5.78 15.24
C VAL A 195 4.83 4.76 16.11
N ARG A 196 5.30 5.19 17.27
CA ARG A 196 6.06 4.33 18.19
C ARG A 196 5.40 4.31 19.54
N THR A 197 5.04 3.13 20.01
CA THR A 197 4.58 2.90 21.37
C THR A 197 5.74 3.14 22.34
N GLU A 198 5.46 3.77 23.48
CA GLU A 198 6.40 3.95 24.57
C GLU A 198 6.77 2.59 25.19
N ARG A 199 8.06 2.40 25.50
CA ARG A 199 8.57 1.18 26.13
C ARG A 199 8.30 1.21 27.63
N SER A 200 7.76 0.10 28.15
CA SER A 200 7.37 -0.03 29.57
C SER A 200 7.75 -1.37 30.22
N ILE A 201 8.07 -2.41 29.39
CA ILE A 201 8.33 -3.76 29.87
C ILE A 201 9.77 -4.16 29.47
N ALA A 202 10.66 -4.17 30.48
CA ALA A 202 12.09 -4.44 30.28
C ALA A 202 12.40 -5.85 29.75
N ASP A 203 11.51 -6.82 29.97
CA ASP A 203 11.69 -8.21 29.50
C ASP A 203 11.81 -8.30 27.96
N TYR A 204 11.28 -7.30 27.23
CA TYR A 204 11.39 -7.24 25.76
C TYR A 204 12.67 -6.55 25.27
N ASP A 205 13.45 -5.90 26.12
CA ASP A 205 14.60 -5.09 25.69
C ASP A 205 15.60 -5.88 24.83
N ALA A 206 15.95 -7.09 25.29
CA ALA A 206 16.94 -7.93 24.61
C ALA A 206 16.53 -8.34 23.18
N VAL A 207 15.24 -8.47 22.91
CA VAL A 207 14.70 -8.89 21.60
C VAL A 207 14.34 -7.68 20.74
N PHE A 208 13.75 -6.64 21.33
CA PHE A 208 13.16 -5.54 20.60
C PHE A 208 14.11 -4.38 20.33
N ASP A 209 14.95 -3.99 21.30
CA ASP A 209 15.81 -2.82 21.18
C ASP A 209 16.84 -2.93 20.03
N PRO A 210 17.51 -4.07 19.81
CA PRO A 210 18.42 -4.21 18.67
C PRO A 210 17.69 -4.03 17.31
N VAL A 211 16.47 -4.54 17.18
CA VAL A 211 15.67 -4.41 15.96
C VAL A 211 15.20 -2.97 15.73
N ARG A 212 14.77 -2.30 16.82
CA ARG A 212 14.38 -0.89 16.81
C ARG A 212 15.54 0.01 16.41
N GLN A 213 16.69 -0.16 17.05
CA GLN A 213 17.91 0.59 16.73
C GLN A 213 18.38 0.37 15.29
N ALA A 214 18.36 -0.88 14.81
CA ALA A 214 18.73 -1.20 13.44
C ALA A 214 17.75 -0.56 12.42
N ARG A 215 16.46 -0.47 12.74
CA ARG A 215 15.46 0.19 11.90
C ARG A 215 15.67 1.71 11.86
N GLN A 216 15.93 2.33 13.01
CA GLN A 216 16.22 3.77 13.09
C GLN A 216 17.52 4.13 12.36
N ALA A 217 18.57 3.33 12.51
CA ALA A 217 19.87 3.56 11.85
C ALA A 217 19.79 3.46 10.31
N LYS A 218 18.77 2.78 9.77
CA LYS A 218 18.53 2.67 8.32
C LYS A 218 17.76 3.86 7.74
N ASP A 219 17.19 4.74 8.56
CA ASP A 219 16.42 5.87 8.06
C ASP A 219 17.27 6.79 7.16
N GLY A 220 16.75 7.08 5.96
CA GLY A 220 17.47 7.83 4.91
C GLY A 220 18.58 7.06 4.19
N ARG A 221 18.90 5.82 4.59
CA ARG A 221 19.97 4.96 4.02
C ARG A 221 19.44 3.68 3.37
N GLN A 222 18.14 3.54 3.23
CA GLN A 222 17.53 2.39 2.59
C GLN A 222 18.03 2.27 1.15
N ALA A 223 18.13 1.02 0.65
CA ALA A 223 18.62 0.76 -0.71
C ALA A 223 17.59 1.08 -1.80
N GLY A 224 16.30 1.02 -1.48
CA GLY A 224 15.22 1.25 -2.43
C GLY A 224 15.08 2.73 -2.79
N ASP A 225 14.88 2.98 -4.09
CA ASP A 225 14.69 4.29 -4.69
C ASP A 225 13.21 4.47 -5.06
N PRO A 226 12.47 5.40 -4.40
CA PRO A 226 11.04 5.64 -4.69
C PRO A 226 10.76 6.06 -6.13
N GLU A 227 11.68 6.78 -6.79
CA GLU A 227 11.51 7.21 -8.17
C GLU A 227 11.61 6.02 -9.14
N LYS A 228 12.52 5.06 -8.86
CA LYS A 228 12.58 3.82 -9.62
C LYS A 228 11.33 2.97 -9.41
N ALA A 229 10.82 2.90 -8.18
CA ALA A 229 9.55 2.22 -7.91
C ALA A 229 8.39 2.88 -8.66
N ALA A 230 8.35 4.21 -8.74
CA ALA A 230 7.33 4.94 -9.48
C ALA A 230 7.34 4.60 -10.98
N ARG A 231 8.52 4.46 -11.59
CA ARG A 231 8.63 4.00 -12.99
C ARG A 231 8.11 2.59 -13.18
N VAL A 232 8.50 1.66 -12.29
CA VAL A 232 7.96 0.28 -12.32
C VAL A 232 6.44 0.26 -12.20
N LEU A 233 5.86 1.16 -11.40
CA LEU A 233 4.40 1.27 -11.25
C LEU A 233 3.73 1.72 -12.56
N LEU A 234 4.33 2.65 -13.29
CA LEU A 234 3.81 3.05 -14.60
C LEU A 234 3.90 1.91 -15.62
N ASP A 235 5.04 1.20 -15.66
CA ASP A 235 5.22 0.02 -16.53
C ASP A 235 4.19 -1.08 -16.17
N LEU A 236 3.90 -1.26 -14.88
CA LEU A 236 2.89 -2.20 -14.39
C LEU A 236 1.49 -1.86 -14.91
N VAL A 237 1.13 -0.57 -14.93
CA VAL A 237 -0.18 -0.09 -15.42
C VAL A 237 -0.34 -0.30 -16.93
N GLU A 238 0.74 -0.28 -17.67
CA GLU A 238 0.76 -0.53 -19.12
C GLU A 238 0.89 -2.03 -19.47
N HIS A 239 1.17 -2.89 -18.47
CA HIS A 239 1.32 -4.32 -18.70
C HIS A 239 -0.02 -4.97 -19.05
N PRO A 240 -0.12 -5.81 -20.10
CA PRO A 240 -1.38 -6.41 -20.52
C PRO A 240 -1.94 -7.44 -19.52
N ASP A 241 -1.08 -8.07 -18.74
CA ASP A 241 -1.43 -9.04 -17.69
C ASP A 241 -0.57 -8.77 -16.45
N PRO A 242 -0.91 -7.74 -15.64
CA PRO A 242 -0.12 -7.40 -14.46
C PRO A 242 -0.29 -8.46 -13.36
N PRO A 243 0.79 -8.76 -12.59
CA PRO A 243 0.71 -9.74 -11.52
C PRO A 243 -0.17 -9.26 -10.37
N VAL A 244 -0.80 -10.20 -9.66
CA VAL A 244 -1.55 -9.89 -8.43
C VAL A 244 -0.61 -9.46 -7.30
N HIS A 245 0.60 -10.05 -7.22
CA HIS A 245 1.61 -9.72 -6.22
C HIS A 245 2.90 -9.27 -6.88
N LEU A 246 3.40 -8.09 -6.51
CA LEU A 246 4.66 -7.53 -7.02
C LEU A 246 5.58 -7.11 -5.87
N LEU A 247 6.69 -7.83 -5.68
CA LEU A 247 7.73 -7.46 -4.73
C LEU A 247 8.64 -6.38 -5.34
N LEU A 248 8.96 -5.35 -4.56
CA LEU A 248 9.94 -4.33 -4.93
C LEU A 248 11.10 -4.33 -3.94
N GLY A 249 12.32 -4.42 -4.48
CA GLY A 249 13.57 -4.43 -3.70
C GLY A 249 14.14 -5.83 -3.50
N SER A 250 15.48 -5.92 -3.52
CA SER A 250 16.21 -7.18 -3.33
C SER A 250 16.07 -7.75 -1.93
N ASP A 251 15.92 -6.89 -0.94
CA ASP A 251 15.66 -7.26 0.46
C ASP A 251 14.28 -7.92 0.60
N ALA A 252 13.24 -7.35 -0.02
CA ALA A 252 11.90 -7.96 -0.05
C ALA A 252 11.95 -9.35 -0.70
N LEU A 253 12.58 -9.49 -1.87
CA LEU A 253 12.75 -10.78 -2.54
C LEU A 253 13.42 -11.81 -1.63
N SER A 254 14.50 -11.43 -0.94
CA SER A 254 15.27 -12.33 -0.07
C SER A 254 14.44 -12.81 1.12
N VAL A 255 13.80 -11.89 1.86
CA VAL A 255 13.09 -12.26 3.09
C VAL A 255 11.80 -13.02 2.81
N VAL A 256 11.08 -12.66 1.74
CA VAL A 256 9.83 -13.35 1.37
C VAL A 256 10.13 -14.76 0.84
N ARG A 257 11.15 -14.94 -0.01
CA ARG A 257 11.56 -16.29 -0.46
C ARG A 257 11.92 -17.20 0.72
N ARG A 258 12.67 -16.67 1.69
CA ARG A 258 13.00 -17.42 2.92
C ARG A 258 11.75 -17.81 3.70
N LYS A 259 10.80 -16.88 3.87
CA LYS A 259 9.52 -17.16 4.56
C LYS A 259 8.74 -18.27 3.86
N LEU A 260 8.62 -18.21 2.54
CA LEU A 260 7.92 -19.23 1.75
C LEU A 260 8.58 -20.61 1.88
N SER A 261 9.91 -20.68 1.82
CA SER A 261 10.65 -21.93 2.05
C SER A 261 10.43 -22.51 3.45
N THR A 262 10.44 -21.66 4.48
CA THR A 262 10.15 -22.09 5.86
C THR A 262 8.71 -22.61 6.00
N MET A 263 7.75 -21.94 5.37
CA MET A 263 6.35 -22.41 5.39
C MET A 263 6.19 -23.75 4.66
N GLN A 264 6.83 -23.91 3.49
CA GLN A 264 6.81 -25.18 2.76
C GLN A 264 7.37 -26.34 3.59
N THR A 265 8.48 -26.12 4.30
CA THR A 265 9.05 -27.11 5.21
C THR A 265 8.09 -27.45 6.35
N ALA A 266 7.46 -26.46 6.97
CA ALA A 266 6.50 -26.68 8.05
C ALA A 266 5.26 -27.45 7.58
N ILE A 267 4.72 -27.11 6.40
CA ILE A 267 3.60 -27.84 5.79
C ILE A 267 3.96 -29.31 5.58
N GLY A 268 5.13 -29.60 5.00
CA GLY A 268 5.58 -30.98 4.78
C GLY A 268 5.78 -31.76 6.08
N ALA A 269 6.31 -31.10 7.13
CA ALA A 269 6.52 -31.77 8.43
C ALA A 269 5.19 -32.15 9.14
N TRP A 270 4.08 -31.50 8.82
CA TRP A 270 2.78 -31.74 9.44
C TRP A 270 1.73 -32.31 8.48
N GLU A 271 2.13 -32.75 7.28
CA GLU A 271 1.22 -33.18 6.22
C GLU A 271 0.35 -34.38 6.67
N GLU A 272 0.93 -35.39 7.33
CA GLU A 272 0.19 -36.54 7.82
C GLU A 272 -0.87 -36.14 8.86
N VAL A 273 -0.50 -35.25 9.79
CA VAL A 273 -1.43 -34.73 10.79
C VAL A 273 -2.57 -33.97 10.10
N SER A 274 -2.25 -33.13 9.13
CA SER A 274 -3.28 -32.39 8.38
C SER A 274 -4.24 -33.34 7.66
N ARG A 275 -3.74 -34.36 6.98
CA ARG A 275 -4.55 -35.36 6.27
C ARG A 275 -5.41 -36.24 7.20
N SER A 276 -4.96 -36.45 8.45
CA SER A 276 -5.71 -37.25 9.43
C SER A 276 -7.03 -36.64 9.88
N THR A 277 -7.28 -35.36 9.51
CA THR A 277 -8.54 -34.65 9.81
C THR A 277 -9.63 -34.85 8.74
N ASP A 278 -9.34 -35.51 7.64
CA ASP A 278 -10.31 -35.81 6.60
C ASP A 278 -11.24 -36.96 7.03
N PHE A 279 -12.46 -36.94 6.57
CA PHE A 279 -13.34 -38.10 6.71
C PHE A 279 -12.80 -39.25 5.90
N SER A 280 -12.83 -40.46 6.50
CA SER A 280 -12.42 -41.72 5.86
C SER A 280 -13.48 -42.24 4.90
#